data_8f2d979551ab6ab934db3a01e2225390
#
_entry.id   8f2d979551ab6ab934db3a01e2225390
#
_cell.length_a   1.000
_cell.length_b   1.000
_cell.length_c   1.000
_cell.angle_alpha   90.00
_cell.angle_beta   90.00
_cell.angle_gamma   90.00
#
_symmetry.space_group_name_H-M   'P 1'
#
loop_
_entity.id
_entity.type
_entity.pdbx_description
1 polymer ?
#
loop_
_entity_poly.entity_id
_entity_poly.type
_entity_poly.pdbx_seq_one_letter_code
_entity_poly.pdbx_strand_id
1 'polypeptide(L)'
;VVLFGGSAGGGKSWLGALWIVTLCLKYTGIRCLIGRAVLTQLRLTTLNTLFDLLSTMGLKSGEHFNYNGQSNVLTFYNKSEIIFKDLAYNPSDPNYDSLGSLEISAAFIDESSQITSLAYNIVKSRIRYKLKEYNFIPKVLMTCNPSNNWIKKDFYLPFTQNKLEDNKVFIPSLPMDNPHLPPSYLDMLKELPPQQRRRLLEGDWDYLDESDSLFKFDEISNSVFKHTPNTQDKKYMTIDVARFGDDRSVVMIWVGLVLIDCKVYRKLSTTELSSNIQDLMRSHGIHPNNCIVDSDGVGGGTADILRATNFVNNSSPLHGQNFSNLKSQCYVKLSDMFREGKISLNILEPAVIDDLTQELLSVKLKDVDKDNKVAVQSKEDMKRLLGKSPDLSDALMMRM
;
A
#
# COMPACT_ATOMS: atom_id res chain seq x y z
N VAL A 1 -19.77 8.80 -2.17
CA VAL A 1 -18.52 8.54 -1.46
C VAL A 1 -17.70 9.82 -1.42
N VAL A 2 -17.12 10.13 -0.27
CA VAL A 2 -16.25 11.30 -0.11
C VAL A 2 -14.85 10.81 0.27
N LEU A 3 -13.84 11.22 -0.48
CA LEU A 3 -12.44 11.13 -0.09
C LEU A 3 -11.97 12.51 0.37
N PHE A 4 -11.65 12.66 1.65
CA PHE A 4 -10.99 13.82 2.21
C PHE A 4 -9.50 13.49 2.33
N GLY A 5 -8.73 13.82 1.31
CA GLY A 5 -7.37 13.33 1.11
C GLY A 5 -6.35 14.44 0.88
N GLY A 6 -5.13 14.23 1.35
CA GLY A 6 -4.03 15.19 1.20
C GLY A 6 -3.01 15.07 2.33
N SER A 7 -2.35 16.17 2.62
CA SER A 7 -1.21 16.25 3.54
C SER A 7 -1.54 15.90 4.99
N ALA A 8 -0.51 15.74 5.80
CA ALA A 8 -0.64 15.50 7.24
C ALA A 8 -1.19 16.75 7.97
N GLY A 9 -1.88 16.56 9.10
CA GLY A 9 -2.35 17.67 9.92
C GLY A 9 -3.61 18.39 9.44
N GLY A 10 -4.21 18.03 8.31
CA GLY A 10 -5.40 18.67 7.76
C GLY A 10 -6.73 18.38 8.49
N GLY A 11 -6.72 17.87 9.73
CA GLY A 11 -7.93 17.61 10.52
C GLY A 11 -8.79 16.43 10.03
N LYS A 12 -8.24 15.58 9.16
CA LYS A 12 -9.00 14.52 8.46
C LYS A 12 -9.67 13.52 9.40
N SER A 13 -8.94 12.94 10.35
CA SER A 13 -9.48 11.94 11.29
C SER A 13 -10.49 12.57 12.26
N TRP A 14 -10.26 13.84 12.66
CA TRP A 14 -11.20 14.59 13.48
C TRP A 14 -12.55 14.80 12.77
N LEU A 15 -12.53 15.24 11.50
CA LEU A 15 -13.73 15.39 10.69
C LEU A 15 -14.50 14.07 10.52
N GLY A 16 -13.78 12.98 10.26
CA GLY A 16 -14.38 11.65 10.13
C GLY A 16 -15.07 11.20 11.41
N ALA A 17 -14.41 11.37 12.56
CA ALA A 17 -14.99 11.07 13.87
C ALA A 17 -16.21 11.95 14.16
N LEU A 18 -16.11 13.27 13.93
CA LEU A 18 -17.21 14.22 14.14
C LEU A 18 -18.43 13.85 13.29
N TRP A 19 -18.22 13.51 12.03
CA TRP A 19 -19.31 13.11 11.15
C TRP A 19 -20.05 11.88 11.66
N ILE A 20 -19.32 10.83 12.07
CA ILE A 20 -19.93 9.59 12.60
C ILE A 20 -20.65 9.86 13.94
N VAL A 21 -20.05 10.61 14.87
CA VAL A 21 -20.68 10.97 16.16
C VAL A 21 -21.97 11.76 15.92
N THR A 22 -21.92 12.73 15.02
CA THR A 22 -23.11 13.55 14.67
C THR A 22 -24.25 12.68 14.15
N LEU A 23 -23.96 11.71 13.27
CA LEU A 23 -24.96 10.74 12.80
C LEU A 23 -25.55 9.91 13.96
N CYS A 24 -24.69 9.36 14.81
CA CYS A 24 -25.10 8.53 15.93
C CYS A 24 -25.97 9.30 16.95
N LEU A 25 -25.65 10.56 17.21
CA LEU A 25 -26.45 11.40 18.13
C LEU A 25 -27.79 11.79 17.53
N LYS A 26 -27.83 12.07 16.22
CA LYS A 26 -29.04 12.51 15.50
C LYS A 26 -30.04 11.39 15.27
N TYR A 27 -29.59 10.17 15.03
CA TYR A 27 -30.44 9.07 14.60
C TYR A 27 -30.38 7.89 15.56
N THR A 28 -31.49 7.53 16.14
CA THR A 28 -31.58 6.51 17.20
C THR A 28 -31.32 5.10 16.66
N GLY A 29 -30.45 4.36 17.33
CA GLY A 29 -30.22 2.92 17.08
C GLY A 29 -29.61 2.62 15.71
N ILE A 30 -28.92 3.57 15.05
CA ILE A 30 -28.14 3.30 13.85
C ILE A 30 -26.81 2.62 14.20
N ARG A 31 -26.18 2.00 13.22
CA ARG A 31 -24.86 1.40 13.35
C ARG A 31 -23.90 2.03 12.35
N CYS A 32 -22.82 2.60 12.82
CA CYS A 32 -21.77 3.18 11.98
C CYS A 32 -20.49 2.38 12.12
N LEU A 33 -19.70 2.32 11.07
CA LEU A 33 -18.38 1.71 11.07
C LEU A 33 -17.32 2.81 11.13
N ILE A 34 -16.30 2.62 11.98
CA ILE A 34 -15.01 3.29 11.85
C ILE A 34 -13.97 2.19 11.59
N GLY A 35 -13.37 2.22 10.41
CA GLY A 35 -12.40 1.24 9.94
C GLY A 35 -11.02 1.82 9.69
N ARG A 36 -10.00 1.00 9.88
CA ARG A 36 -8.61 1.25 9.50
C ARG A 36 -7.94 -0.08 9.17
N ALA A 37 -6.79 -0.07 8.49
CA ALA A 37 -6.10 -1.31 8.15
C ALA A 37 -5.83 -2.17 9.38
N VAL A 38 -5.28 -1.61 10.47
CA VAL A 38 -4.89 -2.36 11.67
C VAL A 38 -5.63 -1.86 12.89
N LEU A 39 -6.34 -2.76 13.60
CA LEU A 39 -7.17 -2.43 14.77
C LEU A 39 -6.37 -1.83 15.93
N THR A 40 -5.16 -2.31 16.18
CA THR A 40 -4.29 -1.74 17.22
C THR A 40 -3.90 -0.30 16.91
N GLN A 41 -3.58 0.03 15.66
CA GLN A 41 -3.33 1.40 15.24
C GLN A 41 -4.58 2.26 15.32
N LEU A 42 -5.74 1.73 14.91
CA LEU A 42 -7.03 2.42 15.05
C LEU A 42 -7.28 2.82 16.51
N ARG A 43 -7.03 1.92 17.46
CA ARG A 43 -7.18 2.20 18.90
C ARG A 43 -6.23 3.29 19.39
N LEU A 44 -4.97 3.26 18.95
CA LEU A 44 -3.95 4.22 19.39
C LEU A 44 -4.10 5.62 18.78
N THR A 45 -4.84 5.77 17.70
CA THR A 45 -4.95 7.03 16.96
C THR A 45 -6.39 7.49 16.81
N THR A 46 -7.16 6.89 15.90
CA THR A 46 -8.52 7.32 15.55
C THR A 46 -9.49 7.23 16.71
N LEU A 47 -9.39 6.20 17.57
CA LEU A 47 -10.20 6.05 18.77
C LEU A 47 -9.86 7.11 19.82
N ASN A 48 -8.57 7.43 20.01
CA ASN A 48 -8.18 8.52 20.92
C ASN A 48 -8.74 9.87 20.44
N THR A 49 -8.60 10.16 19.14
CA THR A 49 -9.21 11.35 18.52
C THR A 49 -10.72 11.40 18.75
N LEU A 50 -11.41 10.25 18.67
CA LEU A 50 -12.83 10.17 18.94
C LEU A 50 -13.16 10.48 20.42
N PHE A 51 -12.37 9.95 21.36
CA PHE A 51 -12.59 10.26 22.80
C PHE A 51 -12.32 11.73 23.12
N ASP A 52 -11.30 12.33 22.53
CA ASP A 52 -11.02 13.76 22.68
C ASP A 52 -12.17 14.60 22.13
N LEU A 53 -12.74 14.21 20.98
CA LEU A 53 -13.92 14.83 20.39
C LEU A 53 -15.14 14.72 21.34
N LEU A 54 -15.44 13.50 21.82
CA LEU A 54 -16.58 13.28 22.75
C LEU A 54 -16.42 14.11 24.02
N SER A 55 -15.21 14.20 24.55
CA SER A 55 -14.90 15.06 25.70
C SER A 55 -15.12 16.54 25.40
N THR A 56 -14.68 17.01 24.23
CA THR A 56 -14.88 18.40 23.79
C THR A 56 -16.37 18.73 23.61
N MET A 57 -17.18 17.75 23.21
CA MET A 57 -18.64 17.87 23.11
C MET A 57 -19.35 17.75 24.46
N GLY A 58 -18.62 17.55 25.56
CA GLY A 58 -19.18 17.37 26.91
C GLY A 58 -19.84 16.01 27.14
N LEU A 59 -19.60 15.03 26.25
CA LEU A 59 -20.16 13.69 26.40
C LEU A 59 -19.30 12.85 27.33
N LYS A 60 -19.93 12.21 28.33
CA LYS A 60 -19.25 11.45 29.39
C LYS A 60 -19.51 9.96 29.26
N SER A 61 -18.46 9.17 29.46
CA SER A 61 -18.57 7.70 29.55
C SER A 61 -19.41 7.29 30.74
N GLY A 62 -20.25 6.27 30.59
CA GLY A 62 -21.18 5.77 31.58
C GLY A 62 -22.50 6.55 31.69
N GLU A 63 -22.56 7.79 31.15
CA GLU A 63 -23.74 8.63 31.13
C GLU A 63 -24.33 8.76 29.73
N HIS A 64 -23.49 9.16 28.76
CA HIS A 64 -23.90 9.43 27.38
C HIS A 64 -23.53 8.30 26.41
N PHE A 65 -22.47 7.57 26.72
CA PHE A 65 -22.00 6.42 25.92
C PHE A 65 -21.25 5.40 26.79
N ASN A 66 -21.12 4.18 26.29
CA ASN A 66 -20.27 3.13 26.83
C ASN A 66 -19.40 2.54 25.74
N TYR A 67 -18.11 2.32 26.02
CA TYR A 67 -17.19 1.65 25.12
C TYR A 67 -16.81 0.26 25.65
N ASN A 68 -17.05 -0.77 24.85
CA ASN A 68 -16.63 -2.13 25.15
C ASN A 68 -15.38 -2.48 24.33
N GLY A 69 -14.23 -2.56 24.97
CA GLY A 69 -12.95 -2.85 24.35
C GLY A 69 -12.78 -4.30 23.86
N GLN A 70 -13.61 -5.25 24.32
CA GLN A 70 -13.59 -6.65 23.86
C GLN A 70 -14.34 -6.79 22.51
N SER A 71 -15.54 -6.22 22.43
CA SER A 71 -16.34 -6.23 21.20
C SER A 71 -15.94 -5.12 20.21
N ASN A 72 -15.13 -4.15 20.62
CA ASN A 72 -14.79 -2.96 19.85
C ASN A 72 -16.03 -2.17 19.40
N VAL A 73 -16.97 -1.96 20.31
CA VAL A 73 -18.21 -1.22 20.04
C VAL A 73 -18.37 -0.11 21.06
N LEU A 74 -18.68 1.09 20.58
CA LEU A 74 -19.14 2.20 21.40
C LEU A 74 -20.64 2.37 21.20
N THR A 75 -21.41 2.30 22.27
CA THR A 75 -22.87 2.41 22.26
C THR A 75 -23.29 3.70 22.96
N PHE A 76 -24.06 4.53 22.28
CA PHE A 76 -24.66 5.75 22.83
C PHE A 76 -25.95 5.45 23.59
N TYR A 77 -26.38 6.38 24.47
CA TYR A 77 -27.62 6.30 25.25
C TYR A 77 -28.87 6.08 24.39
N ASN A 78 -28.89 6.57 23.13
CA ASN A 78 -29.97 6.38 22.17
C ASN A 78 -29.88 5.05 21.41
N LYS A 79 -29.01 4.13 21.85
CA LYS A 79 -28.76 2.79 21.28
C LYS A 79 -28.13 2.82 19.87
N SER A 80 -27.62 3.95 19.41
CA SER A 80 -26.77 3.95 18.22
C SER A 80 -25.37 3.44 18.56
N GLU A 81 -24.70 2.84 17.58
CA GLU A 81 -23.45 2.13 17.78
C GLU A 81 -22.38 2.60 16.80
N ILE A 82 -21.12 2.66 17.28
CA ILE A 82 -19.94 2.76 16.43
C ILE A 82 -19.17 1.45 16.60
N ILE A 83 -19.02 0.72 15.50
CA ILE A 83 -18.25 -0.53 15.39
C ILE A 83 -16.85 -0.19 14.88
N PHE A 84 -15.81 -0.58 15.61
CA PHE A 84 -14.42 -0.41 15.20
C PHE A 84 -13.91 -1.72 14.61
N LYS A 85 -13.38 -1.65 13.36
CA LYS A 85 -12.99 -2.85 12.63
C LYS A 85 -11.67 -2.65 11.90
N ASP A 86 -10.82 -3.68 11.93
CA ASP A 86 -9.69 -3.81 11.04
C ASP A 86 -10.15 -4.18 9.61
N LEU A 87 -9.48 -3.59 8.65
CA LEU A 87 -9.79 -3.75 7.22
C LEU A 87 -8.57 -4.20 6.42
N ALA A 88 -7.50 -4.65 7.10
CA ALA A 88 -6.30 -5.16 6.43
C ALA A 88 -6.64 -6.42 5.63
N TYR A 89 -5.89 -6.63 4.56
CA TYR A 89 -5.87 -7.91 3.88
C TYR A 89 -5.36 -9.00 4.83
N ASN A 90 -6.12 -10.08 4.91
CA ASN A 90 -5.74 -11.27 5.67
C ASN A 90 -5.68 -12.48 4.73
N PRO A 91 -4.52 -13.15 4.59
CA PRO A 91 -4.40 -14.34 3.75
C PRO A 91 -5.38 -15.47 4.14
N SER A 92 -5.83 -15.53 5.40
CA SER A 92 -6.82 -16.49 5.88
C SER A 92 -8.27 -16.09 5.56
N ASP A 93 -8.51 -14.83 5.14
CA ASP A 93 -9.81 -14.29 4.75
C ASP A 93 -9.67 -13.37 3.52
N PRO A 94 -9.23 -13.91 2.38
CA PRO A 94 -8.89 -13.11 1.19
C PRO A 94 -10.10 -12.39 0.59
N ASN A 95 -11.31 -12.88 0.84
CA ASN A 95 -12.57 -12.32 0.35
C ASN A 95 -13.24 -11.39 1.37
N TYR A 96 -12.64 -11.17 2.54
CA TYR A 96 -13.23 -10.39 3.63
C TYR A 96 -14.59 -10.92 4.11
N ASP A 97 -14.75 -12.27 4.18
CA ASP A 97 -15.97 -12.90 4.65
C ASP A 97 -16.33 -12.51 6.09
N SER A 98 -15.32 -12.19 6.91
CA SER A 98 -15.48 -11.64 8.26
C SER A 98 -16.24 -10.31 8.30
N LEU A 99 -16.29 -9.56 7.20
CA LEU A 99 -17.09 -8.34 7.04
C LEU A 99 -18.48 -8.64 6.47
N GLY A 100 -18.73 -9.87 6.02
CA GLY A 100 -19.95 -10.26 5.32
C GLY A 100 -21.22 -10.11 6.13
N SER A 101 -21.15 -10.31 7.44
CA SER A 101 -22.28 -10.22 8.39
C SER A 101 -22.58 -8.79 8.87
N LEU A 102 -21.77 -7.80 8.52
CA LEU A 102 -21.99 -6.41 8.96
C LEU A 102 -23.23 -5.80 8.31
N GLU A 103 -23.98 -5.08 9.12
CA GLU A 103 -25.09 -4.25 8.70
C GLU A 103 -24.93 -2.86 9.32
N ILE A 104 -24.58 -1.89 8.49
CA ILE A 104 -24.24 -0.53 8.92
C ILE A 104 -25.04 0.52 8.15
N SER A 105 -25.17 1.71 8.71
CA SER A 105 -25.87 2.86 8.11
C SER A 105 -24.92 3.82 7.39
N ALA A 106 -23.69 3.93 7.88
CA ALA A 106 -22.62 4.74 7.30
C ALA A 106 -21.25 4.17 7.69
N ALA A 107 -20.20 4.52 6.95
CA ALA A 107 -18.83 4.11 7.26
C ALA A 107 -17.85 5.29 7.13
N PHE A 108 -16.92 5.36 8.08
CA PHE A 108 -15.71 6.16 8.02
C PHE A 108 -14.49 5.22 7.94
N ILE A 109 -13.65 5.40 6.93
CA ILE A 109 -12.42 4.63 6.75
C ILE A 109 -11.24 5.58 6.86
N ASP A 110 -10.51 5.48 7.96
CA ASP A 110 -9.32 6.29 8.20
C ASP A 110 -8.08 5.63 7.59
N GLU A 111 -7.18 6.44 7.01
CA GLU A 111 -5.99 5.96 6.28
C GLU A 111 -6.33 4.91 5.21
N SER A 112 -7.32 5.21 4.38
CA SER A 112 -7.87 4.29 3.37
C SER A 112 -6.86 3.83 2.31
N SER A 113 -5.73 4.52 2.15
CA SER A 113 -4.62 4.07 1.32
C SER A 113 -3.96 2.78 1.80
N GLN A 114 -4.18 2.38 3.06
CA GLN A 114 -3.63 1.17 3.67
C GLN A 114 -4.52 -0.06 3.49
N ILE A 115 -5.70 0.07 2.89
CA ILE A 115 -6.63 -1.04 2.64
C ILE A 115 -6.75 -1.33 1.14
N THR A 116 -7.25 -2.52 0.79
CA THR A 116 -7.53 -2.88 -0.61
C THR A 116 -8.78 -2.17 -1.12
N SER A 117 -8.87 -1.98 -2.45
CA SER A 117 -10.11 -1.57 -3.10
C SER A 117 -11.23 -2.58 -2.87
N LEU A 118 -10.90 -3.88 -2.71
CA LEU A 118 -11.86 -4.93 -2.38
C LEU A 118 -12.47 -4.71 -0.99
N ALA A 119 -11.65 -4.47 0.05
CA ALA A 119 -12.13 -4.16 1.40
C ALA A 119 -13.10 -2.97 1.39
N TYR A 120 -12.72 -1.89 0.70
CA TYR A 120 -13.59 -0.74 0.51
C TYR A 120 -14.93 -1.10 -0.13
N ASN A 121 -14.92 -1.89 -1.22
CA ASN A 121 -16.14 -2.29 -1.91
C ASN A 121 -17.03 -3.20 -1.04
N ILE A 122 -16.43 -4.09 -0.25
CA ILE A 122 -17.16 -4.92 0.71
C ILE A 122 -17.83 -4.04 1.77
N VAL A 123 -17.09 -3.12 2.42
CA VAL A 123 -17.66 -2.17 3.39
C VAL A 123 -18.83 -1.39 2.79
N LYS A 124 -18.66 -0.84 1.58
CA LYS A 124 -19.70 -0.12 0.85
C LYS A 124 -20.97 -0.97 0.66
N SER A 125 -20.82 -2.26 0.35
CA SER A 125 -21.94 -3.18 0.17
C SER A 125 -22.68 -3.51 1.46
N ARG A 126 -22.08 -3.26 2.63
CA ARG A 126 -22.70 -3.52 3.96
C ARG A 126 -23.53 -2.33 4.46
N ILE A 127 -23.53 -1.19 3.78
CA ILE A 127 -24.34 -0.02 4.15
C ILE A 127 -25.78 -0.25 3.68
N ARG A 128 -26.56 -0.86 4.57
CA ARG A 128 -27.97 -1.23 4.31
C ARG A 128 -28.88 -1.12 5.55
N TYR A 129 -28.31 -0.86 6.74
CA TYR A 129 -29.06 -0.87 8.00
C TYR A 129 -29.83 0.43 8.18
N LYS A 130 -31.13 0.33 8.46
CA LYS A 130 -32.07 1.45 8.73
C LYS A 130 -32.09 2.56 7.67
N LEU A 131 -31.70 2.29 6.43
CA LEU A 131 -31.68 3.29 5.36
C LEU A 131 -33.08 3.81 5.04
N LYS A 132 -34.06 2.91 4.96
CA LYS A 132 -35.47 3.27 4.70
C LYS A 132 -36.10 4.03 5.86
N GLU A 133 -35.80 3.62 7.10
CA GLU A 133 -36.35 4.25 8.31
C GLU A 133 -36.02 5.73 8.42
N TYR A 134 -34.79 6.10 8.05
CA TYR A 134 -34.31 7.48 8.15
C TYR A 134 -34.14 8.17 6.77
N ASN A 135 -34.57 7.54 5.69
CA ASN A 135 -34.37 8.02 4.32
C ASN A 135 -32.88 8.37 4.04
N PHE A 136 -31.96 7.48 4.45
CA PHE A 136 -30.53 7.67 4.26
C PHE A 136 -30.10 7.32 2.85
N ILE A 137 -29.25 8.19 2.28
CA ILE A 137 -28.41 7.85 1.15
C ILE A 137 -27.13 7.18 1.68
N PRO A 138 -26.78 5.95 1.24
CA PRO A 138 -25.55 5.28 1.66
C PRO A 138 -24.32 6.15 1.45
N LYS A 139 -23.53 6.37 2.52
CA LYS A 139 -22.35 7.24 2.46
C LYS A 139 -21.14 6.58 3.08
N VAL A 140 -19.99 6.75 2.42
CA VAL A 140 -18.66 6.41 2.93
C VAL A 140 -17.83 7.68 2.92
N LEU A 141 -17.23 8.01 4.05
CA LEU A 141 -16.16 9.00 4.15
C LEU A 141 -14.83 8.25 4.28
N MET A 142 -13.87 8.64 3.48
CA MET A 142 -12.50 8.10 3.52
C MET A 142 -11.51 9.22 3.74
N THR A 143 -10.41 8.90 4.43
CA THR A 143 -9.27 9.80 4.59
C THR A 143 -7.98 9.10 4.19
N CYS A 144 -7.03 9.83 3.67
CA CYS A 144 -5.67 9.33 3.40
C CYS A 144 -4.68 10.47 3.20
N ASN A 145 -3.39 10.12 3.25
CA ASN A 145 -2.32 10.93 2.66
C ASN A 145 -2.08 10.49 1.21
N PRO A 146 -1.42 11.32 0.36
CA PRO A 146 -1.09 10.93 -1.00
C PRO A 146 -0.36 9.58 -1.07
N SER A 147 -0.79 8.72 -1.97
CA SER A 147 -0.30 7.35 -2.12
C SER A 147 -0.42 6.90 -3.56
N ASN A 148 0.58 6.18 -4.07
CA ASN A 148 0.60 5.65 -5.43
C ASN A 148 -0.10 4.28 -5.51
N ASN A 149 -1.41 4.26 -5.28
CA ASN A 149 -2.23 3.04 -5.28
C ASN A 149 -3.63 3.30 -5.87
N TRP A 150 -4.57 2.38 -5.61
CA TRP A 150 -5.93 2.45 -6.12
C TRP A 150 -6.65 3.78 -5.82
N ILE A 151 -6.33 4.46 -4.71
CA ILE A 151 -6.94 5.76 -4.36
C ILE A 151 -6.52 6.85 -5.35
N LYS A 152 -5.23 6.91 -5.73
CA LYS A 152 -4.76 7.83 -6.77
C LYS A 152 -5.50 7.58 -8.08
N LYS A 153 -5.59 6.29 -8.48
CA LYS A 153 -6.25 5.88 -9.72
C LYS A 153 -7.76 6.19 -9.74
N ASP A 154 -8.48 5.91 -8.63
CA ASP A 154 -9.95 5.94 -8.61
C ASP A 154 -10.53 7.29 -8.16
N PHE A 155 -9.72 8.17 -7.55
CA PHE A 155 -10.17 9.46 -7.03
C PHE A 155 -9.33 10.63 -7.53
N TYR A 156 -8.01 10.64 -7.29
CA TYR A 156 -7.18 11.81 -7.59
C TYR A 156 -7.03 12.06 -9.10
N LEU A 157 -6.62 11.07 -9.89
CA LEU A 157 -6.46 11.25 -11.33
C LEU A 157 -7.79 11.60 -12.04
N PRO A 158 -8.92 10.93 -11.76
CA PRO A 158 -10.19 11.37 -12.33
C PRO A 158 -10.61 12.78 -11.89
N PHE A 159 -10.29 13.17 -10.64
CA PHE A 159 -10.56 14.54 -10.17
C PHE A 159 -9.75 15.57 -10.95
N THR A 160 -8.44 15.37 -11.13
CA THR A 160 -7.59 16.31 -11.88
C THR A 160 -7.98 16.42 -13.35
N GLN A 161 -8.59 15.37 -13.92
CA GLN A 161 -9.09 15.32 -15.30
C GLN A 161 -10.54 15.77 -15.45
N ASN A 162 -11.21 16.23 -14.38
CA ASN A 162 -12.63 16.53 -14.37
C ASN A 162 -13.53 15.38 -14.86
N LYS A 163 -13.13 14.13 -14.54
CA LYS A 163 -13.81 12.87 -14.92
C LYS A 163 -14.26 12.06 -13.71
N LEU A 164 -14.27 12.66 -12.52
CA LEU A 164 -14.72 11.96 -11.32
C LEU A 164 -16.22 11.65 -11.45
N GLU A 165 -16.60 10.42 -11.10
CA GLU A 165 -18.01 9.98 -11.15
C GLU A 165 -18.87 10.83 -10.20
N ASP A 166 -20.13 11.14 -10.58
CA ASP A 166 -21.06 11.98 -9.82
C ASP A 166 -21.31 11.52 -8.38
N ASN A 167 -21.14 10.22 -8.11
CA ASN A 167 -21.29 9.63 -6.79
C ASN A 167 -20.02 9.68 -5.93
N LYS A 168 -18.93 10.24 -6.45
CA LYS A 168 -17.63 10.41 -5.77
C LYS A 168 -17.30 11.89 -5.64
N VAL A 169 -16.72 12.27 -4.52
CA VAL A 169 -16.20 13.61 -4.24
C VAL A 169 -14.78 13.47 -3.70
N PHE A 170 -13.85 14.23 -4.24
CA PHE A 170 -12.51 14.39 -3.68
C PHE A 170 -12.38 15.80 -3.10
N ILE A 171 -11.97 15.88 -1.84
CA ILE A 171 -11.71 17.14 -1.14
C ILE A 171 -10.24 17.14 -0.75
N PRO A 172 -9.41 18.00 -1.36
CA PRO A 172 -8.01 18.15 -0.96
C PRO A 172 -7.93 18.76 0.44
N SER A 173 -6.90 18.36 1.21
CA SER A 173 -6.66 18.82 2.57
C SER A 173 -5.18 19.13 2.75
N LEU A 174 -4.88 20.36 3.13
CA LEU A 174 -3.53 20.84 3.43
C LEU A 174 -3.39 21.20 4.91
N PRO A 175 -2.17 21.14 5.50
CA PRO A 175 -1.96 21.59 6.88
C PRO A 175 -2.36 23.04 7.07
N MET A 176 -2.15 23.89 6.06
CA MET A 176 -2.48 25.32 6.09
C MET A 176 -3.98 25.59 6.19
N ASP A 177 -4.82 24.62 5.81
CA ASP A 177 -6.27 24.72 5.92
C ASP A 177 -6.77 24.48 7.35
N ASN A 178 -5.89 24.00 8.25
CA ASN A 178 -6.24 23.71 9.63
C ASN A 178 -5.75 24.82 10.58
N PRO A 179 -6.62 25.73 11.04
CA PRO A 179 -6.26 26.84 11.91
C PRO A 179 -5.84 26.41 13.34
N HIS A 180 -6.06 25.13 13.69
CA HIS A 180 -5.74 24.59 15.00
C HIS A 180 -4.32 24.00 15.10
N LEU A 181 -3.57 23.98 14.00
CA LEU A 181 -2.18 23.49 14.02
C LEU A 181 -1.24 24.55 14.58
N PRO A 182 -0.34 24.19 15.50
CA PRO A 182 0.70 25.10 15.96
C PRO A 182 1.68 25.41 14.80
N PRO A 183 2.17 26.66 14.66
CA PRO A 183 3.14 27.02 13.63
C PRO A 183 4.39 26.13 13.61
N SER A 184 4.87 25.70 14.78
CA SER A 184 6.01 24.80 14.92
C SER A 184 5.81 23.45 14.21
N TYR A 185 4.57 22.97 14.08
CA TYR A 185 4.29 21.74 13.34
C TYR A 185 4.57 21.91 11.82
N LEU A 186 4.20 23.06 11.27
CA LEU A 186 4.49 23.36 9.86
C LEU A 186 6.00 23.46 9.62
N ASP A 187 6.75 24.02 10.57
CA ASP A 187 8.21 24.11 10.46
C ASP A 187 8.85 22.71 10.50
N MET A 188 8.38 21.81 11.36
CA MET A 188 8.82 20.42 11.37
C MET A 188 8.56 19.72 10.03
N LEU A 189 7.41 19.97 9.38
CA LEU A 189 7.12 19.39 8.07
C LEU A 189 8.04 19.93 6.96
N LYS A 190 8.49 21.17 7.07
CA LYS A 190 9.46 21.78 6.11
C LYS A 190 10.84 21.14 6.20
N GLU A 191 11.22 20.61 7.37
CA GLU A 191 12.52 19.95 7.60
C GLU A 191 12.55 18.51 7.03
N LEU A 192 11.41 17.96 6.63
CA LEU A 192 11.35 16.62 6.04
C LEU A 192 12.15 16.54 4.73
N PRO A 193 12.67 15.34 4.38
CA PRO A 193 13.27 15.10 3.07
C PRO A 193 12.33 15.53 1.93
N PRO A 194 12.85 15.99 0.78
CA PRO A 194 12.05 16.65 -0.27
C PRO A 194 10.79 15.88 -0.68
N GLN A 195 10.88 14.57 -0.88
CA GLN A 195 9.71 13.76 -1.26
C GLN A 195 8.66 13.66 -0.15
N GLN A 196 9.10 13.47 1.10
CA GLN A 196 8.19 13.43 2.24
C GLN A 196 7.53 14.80 2.47
N ARG A 197 8.28 15.90 2.27
CA ARG A 197 7.75 17.24 2.33
C ARG A 197 6.67 17.47 1.26
N ARG A 198 6.95 17.15 -0.01
CA ARG A 198 5.94 17.21 -1.09
C ARG A 198 4.68 16.42 -0.71
N ARG A 199 4.84 15.19 -0.22
CA ARG A 199 3.73 14.31 0.17
C ARG A 199 2.95 14.84 1.37
N LEU A 200 3.64 15.20 2.47
CA LEU A 200 3.02 15.44 3.78
C LEU A 200 2.75 16.91 4.10
N LEU A 201 3.47 17.85 3.49
CA LEU A 201 3.23 19.29 3.63
C LEU A 201 2.43 19.83 2.45
N GLU A 202 2.85 19.50 1.22
CA GLU A 202 2.27 20.09 0.01
C GLU A 202 1.07 19.29 -0.51
N GLY A 203 0.81 18.10 0.03
CA GLY A 203 -0.29 17.24 -0.40
C GLY A 203 -0.18 16.77 -1.85
N ASP A 204 1.05 16.75 -2.36
CA ASP A 204 1.34 16.41 -3.73
C ASP A 204 1.19 14.90 -3.96
N TRP A 205 0.31 14.52 -4.88
CA TRP A 205 0.09 13.13 -5.28
C TRP A 205 1.11 12.64 -6.32
N ASP A 206 1.83 13.58 -6.93
CA ASP A 206 2.92 13.31 -7.85
C ASP A 206 4.28 13.61 -7.19
N TYR A 207 4.37 13.35 -5.88
CA TYR A 207 5.54 13.59 -5.04
C TYR A 207 6.81 12.83 -5.48
N LEU A 208 6.66 11.79 -6.32
CA LEU A 208 7.74 11.17 -7.09
C LEU A 208 7.77 11.83 -8.47
N ASP A 209 8.88 12.46 -8.81
CA ASP A 209 9.08 13.01 -10.14
C ASP A 209 9.30 11.86 -11.15
N GLU A 210 8.36 11.71 -12.08
CA GLU A 210 8.39 10.65 -13.10
C GLU A 210 9.09 11.10 -14.39
N SER A 211 9.57 12.37 -14.49
CA SER A 211 10.14 12.89 -15.73
C SER A 211 11.32 12.06 -16.25
N ASP A 212 12.20 11.61 -15.33
CA ASP A 212 13.38 10.82 -15.62
C ASP A 212 13.26 9.36 -15.17
N SER A 213 12.08 8.95 -14.67
CA SER A 213 11.85 7.57 -14.24
C SER A 213 11.79 6.61 -15.42
N LEU A 214 12.42 5.44 -15.26
CA LEU A 214 12.34 4.34 -16.21
C LEU A 214 10.92 3.75 -16.29
N PHE A 215 10.15 3.85 -15.21
CA PHE A 215 8.79 3.33 -15.10
C PHE A 215 7.79 4.48 -14.92
N LYS A 216 6.56 4.28 -15.41
CA LYS A 216 5.45 5.23 -15.23
C LYS A 216 4.35 4.67 -14.37
N PHE A 217 3.74 5.52 -13.54
CA PHE A 217 2.68 5.10 -12.63
C PHE A 217 1.52 4.40 -13.35
N ASP A 218 1.08 4.94 -14.49
CA ASP A 218 -0.03 4.36 -15.24
C ASP A 218 0.30 2.96 -15.79
N GLU A 219 1.54 2.72 -16.23
CA GLU A 219 2.00 1.41 -16.72
C GLU A 219 1.97 0.38 -15.58
N ILE A 220 2.50 0.74 -14.40
CA ILE A 220 2.50 -0.11 -13.21
C ILE A 220 1.06 -0.36 -12.74
N SER A 221 0.27 0.68 -12.57
CA SER A 221 -1.11 0.60 -12.09
C SER A 221 -2.00 -0.25 -13.00
N ASN A 222 -1.80 -0.16 -14.33
CA ASN A 222 -2.52 -0.97 -15.30
C ASN A 222 -2.08 -2.44 -15.35
N SER A 223 -0.94 -2.79 -14.74
CA SER A 223 -0.48 -4.17 -14.62
C SER A 223 -1.07 -4.91 -13.42
N VAL A 224 -1.68 -4.19 -12.47
CA VAL A 224 -2.27 -4.81 -11.26
C VAL A 224 -3.50 -5.61 -11.66
N PHE A 225 -3.49 -6.92 -11.37
CA PHE A 225 -4.53 -7.89 -11.75
C PHE A 225 -4.93 -7.86 -13.24
N LYS A 226 -3.97 -7.56 -14.13
CA LYS A 226 -4.23 -7.45 -15.58
C LYS A 226 -4.49 -8.80 -16.23
N HIS A 227 -3.72 -9.83 -15.86
CA HIS A 227 -3.80 -11.16 -16.44
C HIS A 227 -4.09 -12.21 -15.39
N THR A 228 -4.89 -13.22 -15.76
CA THR A 228 -5.05 -14.43 -14.95
C THR A 228 -3.87 -15.38 -15.24
N PRO A 229 -3.24 -15.97 -14.21
CA PRO A 229 -2.14 -16.91 -14.43
C PRO A 229 -2.65 -18.17 -15.17
N ASN A 230 -1.93 -18.56 -16.23
CA ASN A 230 -2.20 -19.81 -16.92
C ASN A 230 -1.53 -20.95 -16.16
N THR A 231 -2.30 -21.92 -15.69
CA THR A 231 -1.81 -23.06 -14.87
C THR A 231 -0.80 -23.95 -15.59
N GLN A 232 -0.72 -23.86 -16.93
CA GLN A 232 0.25 -24.60 -17.76
C GLN A 232 1.60 -23.89 -17.85
N ASP A 233 1.67 -22.62 -17.49
CA ASP A 233 2.92 -21.88 -17.53
C ASP A 233 3.88 -22.34 -16.46
N LYS A 234 5.18 -22.28 -16.75
CA LYS A 234 6.23 -22.58 -15.79
C LYS A 234 6.19 -21.61 -14.62
N LYS A 235 6.42 -22.17 -13.44
CA LYS A 235 6.54 -21.39 -12.20
C LYS A 235 8.01 -21.05 -11.94
N TYR A 236 8.21 -19.83 -11.43
CA TYR A 236 9.53 -19.30 -11.09
C TYR A 236 9.50 -18.64 -9.72
N MET A 237 10.68 -18.46 -9.15
CA MET A 237 10.87 -17.74 -7.90
C MET A 237 12.07 -16.81 -8.03
N THR A 238 11.93 -15.56 -7.61
CA THR A 238 13.03 -14.59 -7.52
C THR A 238 13.17 -14.13 -6.07
N ILE A 239 14.43 -14.04 -5.60
CA ILE A 239 14.73 -13.83 -4.18
C ILE A 239 15.82 -12.78 -4.03
N ASP A 240 15.49 -11.66 -3.38
CA ASP A 240 16.49 -10.72 -2.86
C ASP A 240 16.72 -10.99 -1.38
N VAL A 241 17.97 -11.25 -1.00
CA VAL A 241 18.36 -11.66 0.36
C VAL A 241 19.03 -10.51 1.08
N ALA A 242 18.42 -10.04 2.16
CA ALA A 242 19.00 -9.04 3.03
C ALA A 242 19.81 -9.66 4.18
N ARG A 243 20.84 -8.92 4.65
CA ARG A 243 21.56 -9.22 5.91
C ARG A 243 20.71 -8.87 7.13
N PHE A 244 21.15 -9.38 8.29
CA PHE A 244 20.67 -8.92 9.61
C PHE A 244 20.74 -7.38 9.68
N GLY A 245 19.58 -6.73 9.76
CA GLY A 245 19.44 -5.27 9.78
C GLY A 245 17.99 -4.85 9.52
N ASP A 246 17.81 -3.64 9.05
CA ASP A 246 16.50 -3.09 8.70
C ASP A 246 16.06 -3.43 7.26
N ASP A 247 16.97 -3.96 6.43
CA ASP A 247 16.67 -4.36 5.06
C ASP A 247 15.80 -5.64 5.05
N ARG A 248 15.04 -5.83 3.98
CA ARG A 248 14.02 -6.90 3.84
C ARG A 248 14.50 -7.97 2.88
N SER A 249 14.34 -9.25 3.24
CA SER A 249 14.42 -10.32 2.24
C SER A 249 13.08 -10.48 1.55
N VAL A 250 13.10 -10.48 0.23
CA VAL A 250 11.89 -10.53 -0.61
C VAL A 250 11.89 -11.79 -1.44
N VAL A 251 10.79 -12.53 -1.41
CA VAL A 251 10.56 -13.74 -2.23
C VAL A 251 9.33 -13.51 -3.09
N MET A 252 9.49 -13.58 -4.39
CA MET A 252 8.41 -13.41 -5.38
C MET A 252 8.15 -14.72 -6.12
N ILE A 253 6.88 -15.09 -6.26
CA ILE A 253 6.42 -16.32 -6.89
C ILE A 253 5.66 -15.99 -8.17
N TRP A 254 6.04 -16.63 -9.26
CA TRP A 254 5.58 -16.33 -10.60
C TRP A 254 4.97 -17.54 -11.31
N VAL A 255 3.97 -17.27 -12.15
CA VAL A 255 3.47 -18.19 -13.17
C VAL A 255 3.62 -17.48 -14.53
N GLY A 256 4.56 -17.91 -15.33
CA GLY A 256 4.95 -17.15 -16.53
C GLY A 256 5.47 -15.75 -16.17
N LEU A 257 4.76 -14.72 -16.61
CA LEU A 257 5.01 -13.30 -16.29
C LEU A 257 3.93 -12.71 -15.32
N VAL A 258 3.16 -13.55 -14.67
CA VAL A 258 2.20 -13.14 -13.64
C VAL A 258 2.81 -13.37 -12.26
N LEU A 259 3.04 -12.31 -11.51
CA LEU A 259 3.46 -12.36 -10.11
C LEU A 259 2.24 -12.72 -9.26
N ILE A 260 2.23 -13.91 -8.66
CA ILE A 260 1.07 -14.44 -7.92
C ILE A 260 1.19 -14.31 -6.41
N ASP A 261 2.40 -14.17 -5.88
CA ASP A 261 2.63 -13.99 -4.44
C ASP A 261 3.95 -13.25 -4.18
N CYS A 262 4.00 -12.50 -3.08
CA CYS A 262 5.18 -11.79 -2.61
C CYS A 262 5.29 -11.93 -1.09
N LYS A 263 6.36 -12.54 -0.61
CA LYS A 263 6.65 -12.68 0.82
C LYS A 263 7.80 -11.78 1.22
N VAL A 264 7.59 -11.00 2.26
CA VAL A 264 8.60 -10.09 2.82
C VAL A 264 8.99 -10.58 4.20
N TYR A 265 10.28 -10.92 4.36
CA TYR A 265 10.84 -11.39 5.62
C TYR A 265 11.76 -10.33 6.22
N ARG A 266 11.79 -10.26 7.55
CA ARG A 266 12.66 -9.36 8.31
C ARG A 266 13.37 -10.14 9.41
N LYS A 267 14.64 -9.83 9.65
CA LYS A 267 15.41 -10.33 10.79
C LYS A 267 15.47 -11.88 10.91
N LEU A 268 15.45 -12.59 9.80
CA LEU A 268 15.68 -14.04 9.78
C LEU A 268 17.16 -14.35 9.54
N SER A 269 17.63 -15.44 10.14
CA SER A 269 18.91 -16.03 9.76
C SER A 269 18.85 -16.61 8.36
N THR A 270 20.00 -16.75 7.70
CA THR A 270 20.10 -17.38 6.37
C THR A 270 19.49 -18.78 6.35
N THR A 271 19.70 -19.56 7.43
CA THR A 271 19.16 -20.92 7.56
C THR A 271 17.63 -20.92 7.68
N GLU A 272 17.06 -20.07 8.53
CA GLU A 272 15.60 -19.94 8.68
C GLU A 272 14.95 -19.45 7.38
N LEU A 273 15.54 -18.45 6.73
CA LEU A 273 15.07 -17.95 5.45
C LEU A 273 15.11 -19.06 4.39
N SER A 274 16.21 -19.80 4.29
CA SER A 274 16.34 -20.90 3.33
C SER A 274 15.31 -22.00 3.58
N SER A 275 15.02 -22.33 4.85
CA SER A 275 13.97 -23.30 5.20
C SER A 275 12.60 -22.83 4.75
N ASN A 276 12.24 -21.57 5.02
CA ASN A 276 10.96 -21.00 4.60
C ASN A 276 10.83 -20.98 3.06
N ILE A 277 11.91 -20.67 2.35
CA ILE A 277 11.93 -20.69 0.89
C ILE A 277 11.75 -22.10 0.35
N GLN A 278 12.41 -23.12 0.95
CA GLN A 278 12.22 -24.51 0.56
C GLN A 278 10.78 -24.98 0.74
N ASP A 279 10.10 -24.53 1.81
CA ASP A 279 8.67 -24.82 2.02
C ASP A 279 7.80 -24.17 0.94
N LEU A 280 8.09 -22.92 0.56
CA LEU A 280 7.43 -22.26 -0.55
C LEU A 280 7.69 -22.96 -1.89
N MET A 281 8.92 -23.37 -2.16
CA MET A 281 9.26 -24.12 -3.37
C MET A 281 8.46 -25.44 -3.45
N ARG A 282 8.35 -26.16 -2.34
CA ARG A 282 7.57 -27.42 -2.27
C ARG A 282 6.07 -27.17 -2.46
N SER A 283 5.50 -26.21 -1.75
CA SER A 283 4.06 -25.91 -1.81
C SER A 283 3.61 -25.42 -3.18
N HIS A 284 4.46 -24.68 -3.89
CA HIS A 284 4.17 -24.18 -5.24
C HIS A 284 4.67 -25.11 -6.36
N GLY A 285 5.43 -26.16 -6.06
CA GLY A 285 6.01 -27.06 -7.04
C GLY A 285 7.06 -26.38 -7.93
N ILE A 286 7.93 -25.55 -7.34
CA ILE A 286 8.99 -24.82 -8.05
C ILE A 286 10.29 -25.61 -7.99
N HIS A 287 10.85 -25.93 -9.18
CA HIS A 287 12.13 -26.60 -9.27
C HIS A 287 13.29 -25.63 -8.98
N PRO A 288 14.39 -26.06 -8.34
CA PRO A 288 15.57 -25.22 -8.05
C PRO A 288 16.10 -24.43 -9.26
N ASN A 289 16.13 -25.03 -10.46
CA ASN A 289 16.57 -24.38 -11.69
C ASN A 289 15.67 -23.20 -12.14
N ASN A 290 14.46 -23.09 -11.57
CA ASN A 290 13.53 -21.99 -11.81
C ASN A 290 13.54 -20.97 -10.66
N CYS A 291 14.50 -21.10 -9.75
CA CYS A 291 14.71 -20.22 -8.62
C CYS A 291 15.98 -19.38 -8.85
N ILE A 292 15.86 -18.06 -8.74
CA ILE A 292 16.95 -17.10 -8.93
C ILE A 292 17.14 -16.34 -7.61
N VAL A 293 18.38 -16.25 -7.15
CA VAL A 293 18.74 -15.58 -5.90
C VAL A 293 19.77 -14.50 -6.17
N ASP A 294 19.53 -13.27 -5.68
CA ASP A 294 20.58 -12.25 -5.63
C ASP A 294 21.72 -12.76 -4.74
N SER A 295 22.85 -13.06 -5.36
CA SER A 295 24.03 -13.64 -4.69
C SER A 295 25.09 -12.61 -4.33
N ASP A 296 24.84 -11.32 -4.57
CA ASP A 296 25.74 -10.27 -4.11
C ASP A 296 25.71 -10.20 -2.57
N GLY A 297 26.81 -10.56 -1.95
CA GLY A 297 26.95 -10.57 -0.47
C GLY A 297 26.44 -11.87 0.21
N VAL A 298 25.38 -11.77 1.04
CA VAL A 298 24.89 -12.93 1.84
C VAL A 298 24.03 -13.91 1.07
N GLY A 299 23.46 -13.51 -0.06
CA GLY A 299 22.57 -14.34 -0.84
C GLY A 299 23.24 -15.58 -1.45
N GLY A 300 24.57 -15.56 -1.64
CA GLY A 300 25.33 -16.73 -2.13
C GLY A 300 25.11 -17.97 -1.29
N GLY A 301 25.14 -17.86 0.04
CA GLY A 301 24.86 -19.00 0.93
C GLY A 301 23.43 -19.54 0.81
N THR A 302 22.45 -18.66 0.60
CA THR A 302 21.06 -19.06 0.34
C THR A 302 20.94 -19.77 -1.01
N ALA A 303 21.60 -19.25 -2.06
CA ALA A 303 21.59 -19.85 -3.38
C ALA A 303 22.18 -21.28 -3.37
N ASP A 304 23.28 -21.49 -2.64
CA ASP A 304 23.91 -22.81 -2.49
C ASP A 304 22.98 -23.81 -1.77
N ILE A 305 22.36 -23.40 -0.66
CA ILE A 305 21.42 -24.26 0.09
C ILE A 305 20.22 -24.65 -0.78
N LEU A 306 19.69 -23.73 -1.58
CA LEU A 306 18.54 -23.95 -2.44
C LEU A 306 18.89 -24.63 -3.76
N ARG A 307 20.18 -24.72 -4.11
CA ARG A 307 20.69 -25.11 -5.44
C ARG A 307 20.07 -24.26 -6.55
N ALA A 308 19.89 -22.98 -6.28
CA ALA A 308 19.26 -22.00 -7.15
C ALA A 308 20.28 -21.37 -8.11
N THR A 309 19.78 -20.68 -9.11
CA THR A 309 20.61 -19.88 -10.03
C THR A 309 21.06 -18.60 -9.33
N ASN A 310 22.36 -18.32 -9.37
CA ASN A 310 22.94 -17.10 -8.86
C ASN A 310 22.66 -15.92 -9.81
N PHE A 311 22.18 -14.83 -9.27
CA PHE A 311 22.10 -13.54 -9.93
C PHE A 311 23.18 -12.62 -9.36
N VAL A 312 24.07 -12.13 -10.20
CA VAL A 312 25.12 -11.17 -9.85
C VAL A 312 24.87 -9.86 -10.58
N ASN A 313 24.54 -8.82 -9.82
CA ASN A 313 24.09 -7.53 -10.37
C ASN A 313 25.08 -6.91 -11.38
N ASN A 314 26.38 -7.02 -11.09
CA ASN A 314 27.46 -6.45 -11.90
C ASN A 314 27.99 -7.39 -12.99
N SER A 315 27.36 -8.54 -13.21
CA SER A 315 27.71 -9.42 -14.33
C SER A 315 27.56 -8.73 -15.68
N SER A 316 28.27 -9.23 -16.68
CA SER A 316 28.11 -8.76 -18.06
C SER A 316 26.68 -8.96 -18.56
N PRO A 317 26.15 -8.03 -19.38
CA PRO A 317 24.84 -8.18 -20.00
C PRO A 317 24.75 -9.46 -20.83
N LEU A 318 23.59 -10.08 -20.84
CA LEU A 318 23.31 -11.27 -21.65
C LEU A 318 23.31 -10.91 -23.14
N HIS A 319 23.77 -11.83 -23.96
CA HIS A 319 23.80 -11.72 -25.44
C HIS A 319 24.55 -10.49 -25.96
N GLY A 320 25.51 -9.94 -25.21
CA GLY A 320 26.33 -8.81 -25.64
C GLY A 320 25.57 -7.51 -25.91
N GLN A 321 24.40 -7.33 -25.26
CA GLN A 321 23.59 -6.11 -25.38
C GLN A 321 24.30 -4.91 -24.74
N ASN A 322 23.99 -3.68 -25.24
CA ASN A 322 24.69 -2.46 -24.86
C ASN A 322 24.21 -1.88 -23.49
N PHE A 323 24.42 -2.63 -22.42
CA PHE A 323 24.16 -2.22 -21.04
C PHE A 323 25.46 -2.22 -20.22
N SER A 324 25.49 -1.45 -19.14
CA SER A 324 26.64 -1.41 -18.24
C SER A 324 26.84 -2.71 -17.47
N ASN A 325 25.74 -3.37 -17.09
CA ASN A 325 25.70 -4.61 -16.31
C ASN A 325 24.35 -5.32 -16.48
N LEU A 326 24.25 -6.55 -15.91
CA LEU A 326 23.05 -7.38 -15.96
C LEU A 326 21.86 -6.70 -15.25
N LYS A 327 22.08 -6.04 -14.12
CA LYS A 327 21.03 -5.28 -13.39
C LYS A 327 20.37 -4.25 -14.31
N SER A 328 21.16 -3.44 -14.99
CA SER A 328 20.65 -2.41 -15.91
C SER A 328 19.84 -3.01 -17.05
N GLN A 329 20.34 -4.11 -17.63
CA GLN A 329 19.63 -4.85 -18.67
C GLN A 329 18.27 -5.35 -18.19
N CYS A 330 18.22 -5.97 -17.01
CA CYS A 330 16.98 -6.52 -16.45
C CYS A 330 15.96 -5.42 -16.10
N TYR A 331 16.39 -4.28 -15.54
CA TYR A 331 15.48 -3.16 -15.30
C TYR A 331 14.87 -2.58 -16.57
N VAL A 332 15.67 -2.39 -17.63
CA VAL A 332 15.15 -1.89 -18.91
C VAL A 332 14.18 -2.90 -19.54
N LYS A 333 14.52 -4.19 -19.54
CA LYS A 333 13.59 -5.24 -19.99
C LYS A 333 12.29 -5.25 -19.18
N LEU A 334 12.37 -5.09 -17.86
CA LEU A 334 11.21 -5.02 -17.00
C LEU A 334 10.30 -3.83 -17.38
N SER A 335 10.89 -2.66 -17.64
CA SER A 335 10.11 -1.49 -18.05
C SER A 335 9.41 -1.71 -19.40
N ASP A 336 10.08 -2.39 -20.35
CA ASP A 336 9.46 -2.77 -21.62
C ASP A 336 8.27 -3.72 -21.41
N MET A 337 8.38 -4.70 -20.46
CA MET A 337 7.26 -5.60 -20.13
C MET A 337 6.07 -4.86 -19.53
N PHE A 338 6.30 -3.83 -18.71
CA PHE A 338 5.23 -2.97 -18.21
C PHE A 338 4.58 -2.16 -19.33
N ARG A 339 5.38 -1.50 -20.17
CA ARG A 339 4.91 -0.69 -21.31
C ARG A 339 4.11 -1.51 -22.31
N GLU A 340 4.56 -2.72 -22.63
CA GLU A 340 3.87 -3.65 -23.52
C GLU A 340 2.68 -4.36 -22.84
N GLY A 341 2.52 -4.18 -21.54
CA GLY A 341 1.46 -4.78 -20.75
C GLY A 341 1.51 -6.30 -20.67
N LYS A 342 2.70 -6.88 -20.74
CA LYS A 342 2.94 -8.33 -20.68
C LYS A 342 3.07 -8.88 -19.26
N ILE A 343 3.41 -8.02 -18.30
CA ILE A 343 3.56 -8.38 -16.89
C ILE A 343 2.26 -8.12 -16.13
N SER A 344 1.96 -8.94 -15.13
CA SER A 344 0.84 -8.73 -14.23
C SER A 344 1.26 -8.90 -12.77
N LEU A 345 0.82 -7.97 -11.92
CA LEU A 345 1.09 -7.95 -10.48
C LEU A 345 -0.18 -8.37 -9.73
N ASN A 346 -0.32 -9.67 -9.43
CA ASN A 346 -1.49 -10.20 -8.75
C ASN A 346 -1.19 -10.36 -7.24
N ILE A 347 -0.84 -9.24 -6.61
CA ILE A 347 -0.57 -9.15 -5.17
C ILE A 347 -1.77 -8.50 -4.50
N LEU A 348 -2.29 -9.13 -3.46
CA LEU A 348 -3.48 -8.65 -2.74
C LEU A 348 -3.14 -7.64 -1.64
N GLU A 349 -1.90 -7.57 -1.16
CA GLU A 349 -1.49 -6.67 -0.09
C GLU A 349 -1.19 -5.26 -0.63
N PRO A 350 -2.04 -4.25 -0.34
CA PRO A 350 -1.89 -2.90 -0.89
C PRO A 350 -0.59 -2.22 -0.50
N ALA A 351 -0.11 -2.48 0.73
CA ALA A 351 1.14 -1.90 1.20
C ALA A 351 2.34 -2.36 0.38
N VAL A 352 2.33 -3.63 -0.08
CA VAL A 352 3.39 -4.17 -0.95
C VAL A 352 3.30 -3.55 -2.34
N ILE A 353 2.10 -3.37 -2.89
CA ILE A 353 1.91 -2.71 -4.19
C ILE A 353 2.33 -1.24 -4.15
N ASP A 354 1.97 -0.50 -3.09
CA ASP A 354 2.38 0.91 -2.93
C ASP A 354 3.90 1.03 -2.79
N ASP A 355 4.51 0.19 -1.94
CA ASP A 355 5.95 0.13 -1.75
C ASP A 355 6.69 -0.21 -3.06
N LEU A 356 6.24 -1.24 -3.78
CA LEU A 356 6.82 -1.65 -5.06
C LEU A 356 6.69 -0.54 -6.11
N THR A 357 5.53 0.11 -6.17
CA THR A 357 5.28 1.24 -7.08
C THR A 357 6.26 2.38 -6.82
N GLN A 358 6.46 2.74 -5.54
CA GLN A 358 7.42 3.78 -5.16
C GLN A 358 8.86 3.40 -5.54
N GLU A 359 9.25 2.16 -5.31
CA GLU A 359 10.58 1.66 -5.68
C GLU A 359 10.79 1.70 -7.20
N LEU A 360 9.84 1.23 -8.00
CA LEU A 360 9.92 1.27 -9.46
C LEU A 360 9.98 2.71 -10.00
N LEU A 361 9.14 3.61 -9.50
CA LEU A 361 9.15 5.02 -9.90
C LEU A 361 10.45 5.75 -9.53
N SER A 362 11.21 5.23 -8.57
CA SER A 362 12.52 5.78 -8.20
C SER A 362 13.65 5.35 -9.13
N VAL A 363 13.44 4.33 -9.96
CA VAL A 363 14.48 3.84 -10.89
C VAL A 363 14.66 4.81 -12.03
N LYS A 364 15.86 5.39 -12.16
CA LYS A 364 16.23 6.35 -13.19
C LYS A 364 17.37 5.80 -14.05
N LEU A 365 17.38 6.19 -15.30
CA LEU A 365 18.57 5.99 -16.14
C LEU A 365 19.68 6.93 -15.69
N LYS A 366 20.93 6.48 -15.72
CA LYS A 366 22.09 7.35 -15.62
C LYS A 366 22.34 8.03 -16.96
N ASP A 367 22.94 9.22 -16.92
CA ASP A 367 23.50 9.82 -18.11
C ASP A 367 24.46 8.83 -18.78
N VAL A 368 24.43 8.79 -20.10
CA VAL A 368 25.21 7.85 -20.91
C VAL A 368 26.68 8.01 -20.56
N ASP A 369 27.31 6.93 -20.11
CA ASP A 369 28.74 6.91 -19.77
C ASP A 369 29.61 7.14 -21.02
N LYS A 370 30.90 7.40 -20.82
CA LYS A 370 31.89 7.60 -21.93
C LYS A 370 31.89 6.47 -22.97
N ASP A 371 31.44 5.27 -22.56
CA ASP A 371 31.31 4.08 -23.41
C ASP A 371 29.92 3.96 -24.09
N ASN A 372 29.03 4.95 -23.98
CA ASN A 372 27.67 4.94 -24.53
C ASN A 372 26.80 3.75 -24.04
N LYS A 373 27.09 3.17 -22.88
CA LYS A 373 26.30 2.05 -22.32
C LYS A 373 25.11 2.55 -21.50
N VAL A 374 23.97 1.86 -21.65
CA VAL A 374 22.78 2.14 -20.85
C VAL A 374 22.99 1.63 -19.43
N ALA A 375 22.79 2.50 -18.44
CA ALA A 375 22.93 2.21 -17.02
C ALA A 375 21.72 2.72 -16.21
N VAL A 376 21.34 1.99 -15.17
CA VAL A 376 20.42 2.50 -14.14
C VAL A 376 21.21 3.04 -12.95
N GLN A 377 20.57 3.86 -12.13
CA GLN A 377 21.14 4.38 -10.88
C GLN A 377 21.64 3.26 -9.96
N SER A 378 22.61 3.58 -9.10
CA SER A 378 23.10 2.64 -8.09
C SER A 378 22.05 2.35 -7.01
N LYS A 379 22.18 1.22 -6.31
CA LYS A 379 21.32 0.89 -5.16
C LYS A 379 21.40 1.96 -4.07
N GLU A 380 22.58 2.55 -3.87
CA GLU A 380 22.82 3.64 -2.91
C GLU A 380 22.06 4.92 -3.29
N ASP A 381 22.02 5.28 -4.57
CA ASP A 381 21.29 6.46 -5.03
C ASP A 381 19.78 6.28 -4.85
N MET A 382 19.27 5.10 -5.21
CA MET A 382 17.87 4.74 -4.95
C MET A 382 17.54 4.73 -3.45
N LYS A 383 18.43 4.19 -2.61
CA LYS A 383 18.26 4.17 -1.14
C LYS A 383 18.22 5.58 -0.55
N ARG A 384 19.05 6.53 -1.06
CA ARG A 384 18.98 7.93 -0.64
C ARG A 384 17.65 8.57 -1.02
N LEU A 385 17.15 8.29 -2.20
CA LEU A 385 15.91 8.85 -2.70
C LEU A 385 14.69 8.30 -1.94
N LEU A 386 14.66 7.00 -1.69
CA LEU A 386 13.54 6.30 -1.04
C LEU A 386 13.60 6.36 0.50
N GLY A 387 14.78 6.59 1.09
CA GLY A 387 15.01 6.41 2.52
C GLY A 387 15.05 4.96 2.99
N LYS A 388 14.99 3.99 2.07
CA LYS A 388 15.04 2.54 2.30
C LYS A 388 15.63 1.81 1.09
N SER A 389 16.01 0.56 1.27
CA SER A 389 16.50 -0.30 0.18
C SER A 389 15.38 -0.66 -0.81
N PRO A 390 15.64 -0.71 -2.14
CA PRO A 390 14.68 -1.06 -3.17
C PRO A 390 14.52 -2.58 -3.36
N ASP A 391 14.34 -3.33 -2.27
CA ASP A 391 14.40 -4.80 -2.26
C ASP A 391 13.27 -5.46 -3.06
N LEU A 392 12.09 -4.81 -3.13
CA LEU A 392 10.96 -5.31 -3.93
C LEU A 392 11.24 -5.17 -5.43
N SER A 393 11.73 -4.02 -5.87
CA SER A 393 12.04 -3.80 -7.29
C SER A 393 13.25 -4.63 -7.74
N ASP A 394 14.25 -4.84 -6.86
CA ASP A 394 15.39 -5.71 -7.14
C ASP A 394 14.93 -7.18 -7.28
N ALA A 395 14.04 -7.68 -6.40
CA ALA A 395 13.45 -9.01 -6.55
C ALA A 395 12.59 -9.15 -7.83
N LEU A 396 11.84 -8.11 -8.19
CA LEU A 396 10.99 -8.10 -9.39
C LEU A 396 11.82 -8.17 -10.67
N MET A 397 12.89 -7.37 -10.77
CA MET A 397 13.69 -7.26 -12.00
C MET A 397 14.46 -8.55 -12.33
N MET A 398 14.81 -9.37 -11.35
CA MET A 398 15.47 -10.65 -11.55
C MET A 398 14.64 -11.66 -12.34
N ARG A 399 13.36 -11.40 -12.58
CA ARG A 399 12.51 -12.25 -13.43
C ARG A 399 12.82 -12.09 -14.91
N MET A 400 13.53 -11.03 -15.32
CA MET A 400 13.88 -10.68 -16.71
C MET A 400 15.15 -11.36 -17.15
#